data_7c6e84d9d7a23cd948bbdfc3ebe8bcb1
#
_entry.id   7c6e84d9d7a23cd948bbdfc3ebe8bcb1
#
_cell.length_a   1.000
_cell.length_b   1.000
_cell.length_c   1.000
_cell.angle_alpha   90.00
_cell.angle_beta   90.00
_cell.angle_gamma   90.00
#
_symmetry.space_group_name_H-M   'P 1'
#
loop_
_entity.id
_entity.type
_entity.pdbx_description
1 polymer ?
#
loop_
_entity_poly.entity_id
_entity_poly.type
_entity_poly.pdbx_seq_one_letter_code
_entity_poly.pdbx_strand_id
1 'polypeptide(L)'
;MYLTTKTLLFNKTGDKYYVADLGLRYFILGRKVGDYGHILENIVYLELLRRGYDVYIGKVDELKVDFVAINNNGKIYVQVAETLRGSLPDDNKILDRELRPLKKINDNYEKIVLTLDKMPLANEEGIKIQNVFDWLLNK
;
A
#
# COMPACT_ATOMS: atom_id res chain seq x y z
N MET A 1 0.96 -14.61 -11.87
CA MET A 1 1.52 -13.55 -11.00
C MET A 1 2.61 -14.13 -10.13
N TYR A 2 3.73 -13.45 -10.06
CA TYR A 2 4.84 -13.85 -9.19
C TYR A 2 4.73 -13.16 -7.84
N LEU A 3 4.97 -13.93 -6.76
CA LEU A 3 4.96 -13.44 -5.40
C LEU A 3 6.35 -13.57 -4.80
N THR A 4 6.85 -12.50 -4.20
CA THR A 4 8.13 -12.47 -3.50
C THR A 4 7.90 -12.01 -2.07
N THR A 5 8.49 -12.69 -1.10
CA THR A 5 8.33 -12.34 0.31
C THR A 5 8.97 -10.99 0.60
N LYS A 6 8.21 -10.10 1.20
CA LYS A 6 8.71 -8.77 1.56
C LYS A 6 9.61 -8.75 2.80
N THR A 7 9.82 -9.88 3.41
CA THR A 7 10.69 -10.05 4.59
C THR A 7 12.13 -9.58 4.36
N LEU A 8 12.57 -9.54 3.11
CA LEU A 8 13.93 -9.13 2.77
C LEU A 8 14.29 -7.69 3.16
N LEU A 9 13.30 -6.78 3.23
CA LEU A 9 13.54 -5.40 3.60
C LEU A 9 13.78 -5.21 5.10
N PHE A 10 13.32 -6.13 5.90
CA PHE A 10 13.36 -6.02 7.36
C PHE A 10 14.28 -7.03 8.02
N ASN A 11 14.54 -8.16 7.38
CA ASN A 11 15.34 -9.22 7.97
C ASN A 11 16.85 -8.92 8.02
N LYS A 12 17.34 -8.01 7.24
CA LYS A 12 18.75 -7.63 7.29
C LYS A 12 19.14 -6.86 8.54
N THR A 13 18.18 -6.25 9.20
CA THR A 13 18.40 -5.51 10.44
C THR A 13 17.88 -6.26 11.67
N GLY A 14 17.16 -7.36 11.45
CA GLY A 14 16.64 -8.21 12.53
C GLY A 14 15.62 -7.55 13.43
N ASP A 15 15.10 -6.38 13.08
CA ASP A 15 14.34 -5.62 14.05
C ASP A 15 13.10 -4.93 13.44
N LYS A 16 11.97 -5.64 13.52
CA LYS A 16 10.66 -5.13 13.10
C LYS A 16 10.22 -3.91 13.91
N TYR A 17 10.63 -3.83 15.17
CA TYR A 17 10.31 -2.72 16.08
C TYR A 17 11.00 -1.43 15.64
N TYR A 18 12.22 -1.55 15.15
CA TYR A 18 13.01 -0.41 14.70
C TYR A 18 12.36 0.31 13.53
N VAL A 19 11.78 -0.43 12.60
CA VAL A 19 11.11 0.15 11.44
C VAL A 19 9.81 0.84 11.85
N ALA A 20 9.05 0.24 12.78
CA ALA A 20 7.83 0.86 13.32
C ALA A 20 8.15 2.16 14.04
N ASP A 21 9.20 2.18 14.86
CA ASP A 21 9.67 3.39 15.55
C ASP A 21 10.08 4.48 14.57
N LEU A 22 10.79 4.12 13.52
CA LEU A 22 11.18 5.06 12.47
C LEU A 22 9.97 5.66 11.78
N GLY A 23 8.96 4.83 11.43
CA GLY A 23 7.73 5.29 10.81
C GLY A 23 7.00 6.31 11.69
N LEU A 24 6.82 5.99 12.96
CA LEU A 24 6.21 6.89 13.93
C LEU A 24 7.01 8.18 14.11
N ARG A 25 8.34 8.08 14.20
CA ARG A 25 9.20 9.26 14.30
C ARG A 25 9.05 10.19 13.12
N TYR A 26 9.02 9.65 11.91
CA TYR A 26 8.85 10.47 10.72
C TYR A 26 7.51 11.18 10.69
N PHE A 27 6.44 10.53 11.09
CA PHE A 27 5.13 11.16 11.17
C PHE A 27 5.09 12.26 12.23
N ILE A 28 5.66 12.00 13.41
CA ILE A 28 5.67 12.96 14.53
C ILE A 28 6.55 14.17 14.21
N LEU A 29 7.69 13.96 13.56
CA LEU A 29 8.67 15.01 13.29
C LEU A 29 8.41 15.78 11.99
N GLY A 30 7.40 15.41 11.21
CA GLY A 30 7.00 16.16 10.01
C GLY A 30 8.08 16.23 8.95
N ARG A 31 8.63 15.12 8.56
CA ARG A 31 9.71 15.07 7.58
C ARG A 31 9.28 15.42 6.15
N LYS A 32 10.28 15.65 5.30
CA LYS A 32 10.16 16.13 3.92
C LYS A 32 9.19 15.29 3.09
N VAL A 33 8.40 15.98 2.27
CA VAL A 33 7.61 15.38 1.20
C VAL A 33 8.53 14.53 0.31
N GLY A 34 8.15 13.29 0.05
CA GLY A 34 8.95 12.35 -0.73
C GLY A 34 9.48 11.17 0.08
N ASP A 35 9.69 11.35 1.39
CA ASP A 35 10.06 10.25 2.28
C ASP A 35 8.85 9.43 2.73
N TYR A 36 7.64 9.96 2.54
CA TYR A 36 6.41 9.35 3.04
C TYR A 36 6.02 8.05 2.33
N GLY A 37 6.40 7.90 1.06
CA GLY A 37 6.06 6.68 0.30
C GLY A 37 6.58 5.41 0.97
N HIS A 38 7.85 5.38 1.31
CA HIS A 38 8.45 4.22 1.99
C HIS A 38 7.93 4.04 3.41
N ILE A 39 7.69 5.14 4.11
CA ILE A 39 7.14 5.11 5.48
C ILE A 39 5.74 4.52 5.45
N LEU A 40 4.89 4.96 4.53
CA LEU A 40 3.55 4.44 4.37
C LEU A 40 3.56 2.96 4.02
N GLU A 41 4.41 2.53 3.09
CA GLU A 41 4.56 1.12 2.76
C GLU A 41 4.92 0.30 4.00
N ASN A 42 5.85 0.79 4.80
CA ASN A 42 6.27 0.10 6.02
C ASN A 42 5.13 -0.01 7.04
N ILE A 43 4.38 1.05 7.23
CA ILE A 43 3.24 1.07 8.15
C ILE A 43 2.16 0.09 7.68
N VAL A 44 1.82 0.11 6.41
CA VAL A 44 0.84 -0.81 5.83
C VAL A 44 1.32 -2.26 5.95
N TYR A 45 2.58 -2.52 5.67
CA TYR A 45 3.18 -3.85 5.84
C TYR A 45 3.01 -4.37 7.27
N LEU A 46 3.39 -3.55 8.27
CA LEU A 46 3.29 -3.94 9.67
C LEU A 46 1.84 -4.17 10.10
N GLU A 47 0.93 -3.33 9.63
CA GLU A 47 -0.49 -3.52 9.94
C GLU A 47 -1.06 -4.79 9.31
N LEU A 48 -0.67 -5.11 8.08
CA LEU A 48 -1.07 -6.37 7.45
C LEU A 48 -0.57 -7.59 8.24
N LEU A 49 0.69 -7.55 8.71
CA LEU A 49 1.21 -8.59 9.59
C LEU A 49 0.43 -8.68 10.89
N ARG A 50 0.12 -7.53 11.50
CA ARG A 50 -0.66 -7.48 12.74
C ARG A 50 -2.05 -8.11 12.57
N ARG A 51 -2.66 -7.93 11.39
CA ARG A 51 -3.95 -8.51 11.04
C ARG A 51 -3.88 -10.01 10.73
N GLY A 52 -2.69 -10.60 10.75
CA GLY A 52 -2.51 -12.04 10.56
C GLY A 52 -2.30 -12.46 9.12
N TYR A 53 -1.97 -11.53 8.23
CA TYR A 53 -1.66 -11.86 6.85
C TYR A 53 -0.19 -12.27 6.68
N ASP A 54 0.03 -13.21 5.77
CA ASP A 54 1.34 -13.40 5.15
C ASP A 54 1.45 -12.40 3.99
N VAL A 55 2.52 -11.62 3.94
CA VAL A 55 2.63 -10.49 3.02
C VAL A 55 3.74 -10.71 2.00
N TYR A 56 3.40 -10.52 0.74
CA TYR A 56 4.29 -10.70 -0.40
C TYR A 56 4.30 -9.45 -1.26
N ILE A 57 5.34 -9.32 -2.08
CA ILE A 57 5.34 -8.36 -3.21
C ILE A 57 4.77 -9.10 -4.41
N GLY A 58 3.81 -8.48 -5.11
CA GLY A 58 3.24 -9.03 -6.32
C GLY A 58 3.89 -8.44 -7.57
N LYS A 59 3.84 -9.20 -8.64
CA LYS A 59 4.25 -8.76 -9.96
C LYS A 59 3.29 -9.32 -11.00
N VAL A 60 2.68 -8.44 -11.77
CA VAL A 60 1.75 -8.77 -12.85
C VAL A 60 2.31 -8.20 -14.14
N ASP A 61 2.65 -9.07 -15.10
CA ASP A 61 3.47 -8.70 -16.25
C ASP A 61 4.75 -8.02 -15.74
N GLU A 62 5.08 -6.84 -16.14
CA GLU A 62 6.24 -6.12 -15.60
C GLU A 62 5.85 -5.11 -14.51
N LEU A 63 4.59 -5.11 -14.06
CA LEU A 63 4.07 -4.15 -13.10
C LEU A 63 4.11 -4.71 -11.68
N LYS A 64 4.57 -3.88 -10.74
CA LYS A 64 4.66 -4.23 -9.33
C LYS A 64 3.31 -4.00 -8.63
N VAL A 65 2.92 -4.94 -7.78
CA VAL A 65 1.88 -4.76 -6.78
C VAL A 65 2.58 -4.66 -5.42
N ASP A 66 2.36 -3.57 -4.70
CA ASP A 66 3.11 -3.31 -3.47
C ASP A 66 2.97 -4.42 -2.46
N PHE A 67 1.74 -4.90 -2.22
CA PHE A 67 1.49 -6.01 -1.31
C PHE A 67 0.43 -6.95 -1.84
N VAL A 68 0.69 -8.22 -1.69
CA VAL A 68 -0.30 -9.29 -1.77
C VAL A 68 -0.37 -9.93 -0.40
N ALA A 69 -1.46 -9.74 0.31
CA ALA A 69 -1.63 -10.22 1.68
C ALA A 69 -2.59 -11.41 1.68
N ILE A 70 -2.13 -12.53 2.22
CA ILE A 70 -2.84 -13.81 2.17
C ILE A 70 -3.06 -14.32 3.59
N ASN A 71 -4.27 -14.77 3.88
CA ASN A 71 -4.58 -15.48 5.12
C ASN A 71 -5.54 -16.65 4.82
N ASN A 72 -6.00 -17.31 5.87
CA ASN A 72 -6.91 -18.47 5.71
C ASN A 72 -8.26 -18.11 5.08
N ASN A 73 -8.66 -16.84 5.13
CA ASN A 73 -9.95 -16.37 4.62
C ASN A 73 -9.88 -15.84 3.18
N GLY A 74 -8.68 -15.75 2.61
CA GLY A 74 -8.50 -15.24 1.25
C GLY A 74 -7.27 -14.37 1.11
N LYS A 75 -7.33 -13.44 0.17
CA LYS A 75 -6.22 -12.51 -0.08
C LYS A 75 -6.73 -11.15 -0.49
N ILE A 76 -5.89 -10.15 -0.30
CA ILE A 76 -6.12 -8.79 -0.75
C ILE A 76 -4.88 -8.27 -1.48
N TYR A 77 -5.12 -7.39 -2.43
CA TYR A 77 -4.06 -6.68 -3.16
C TYR A 77 -4.05 -5.23 -2.71
N VAL A 78 -2.89 -4.72 -2.33
CA VAL A 78 -2.76 -3.38 -1.78
C VAL A 78 -1.69 -2.60 -2.53
N GLN A 79 -2.06 -1.43 -3.02
CA GLN A 79 -1.13 -0.41 -3.50
C GLN A 79 -1.10 0.73 -2.50
N VAL A 80 0.07 1.34 -2.35
CA VAL A 80 0.26 2.47 -1.44
C VAL A 80 0.83 3.63 -2.23
N ALA A 81 0.16 4.77 -2.16
CA ALA A 81 0.61 5.99 -2.82
C ALA A 81 0.41 7.19 -1.89
N GLU A 82 1.37 8.09 -1.86
CA GLU A 82 1.27 9.30 -1.07
C GLU A 82 0.03 10.10 -1.46
N THR A 83 -0.19 10.27 -2.75
CA THR A 83 -1.41 10.87 -3.32
C THR A 83 -1.71 10.24 -4.67
N LEU A 84 -2.98 10.22 -5.04
CA LEU A 84 -3.43 9.86 -6.40
C LEU A 84 -3.76 11.10 -7.25
N ARG A 85 -3.66 12.28 -6.65
CA ARG A 85 -3.97 13.53 -7.34
C ARG A 85 -2.72 14.08 -8.02
N GLY A 86 -2.89 14.46 -9.29
CA GLY A 86 -1.83 15.13 -10.04
C GLY A 86 -1.75 16.63 -9.72
N SER A 87 -0.83 17.30 -10.38
CA SER A 87 -0.59 18.73 -10.21
C SER A 87 -1.74 19.60 -10.77
N LEU A 88 -2.49 19.07 -11.72
CA LEU A 88 -3.63 19.73 -12.35
C LEU A 88 -4.90 18.94 -12.08
N PRO A 89 -6.09 19.58 -12.10
CA PRO A 89 -7.35 18.91 -11.79
C PRO A 89 -7.65 17.67 -12.66
N ASP A 90 -7.22 17.68 -13.91
CA ASP A 90 -7.47 16.58 -14.85
C ASP A 90 -6.26 15.64 -15.02
N ASP A 91 -5.25 15.77 -14.18
CA ASP A 91 -4.05 14.94 -14.26
C ASP A 91 -4.28 13.61 -13.54
N ASN A 92 -4.58 12.59 -14.32
CA ASN A 92 -4.83 11.22 -13.82
C ASN A 92 -3.64 10.29 -13.98
N LYS A 93 -2.45 10.81 -14.26
CA LYS A 93 -1.28 9.97 -14.54
C LYS A 93 -0.88 9.11 -13.34
N ILE A 94 -0.91 9.68 -12.14
CA ILE A 94 -0.58 8.95 -10.92
C ILE A 94 -1.65 7.88 -10.66
N LEU A 95 -2.91 8.25 -10.75
CA LEU A 95 -4.03 7.34 -10.58
C LEU A 95 -3.92 6.15 -11.54
N ASP A 96 -3.73 6.41 -12.83
CA ASP A 96 -3.63 5.37 -13.85
C ASP A 96 -2.45 4.44 -13.58
N ARG A 97 -1.32 4.99 -13.19
CA ARG A 97 -0.13 4.22 -12.86
C ARG A 97 -0.36 3.27 -11.68
N GLU A 98 -0.97 3.77 -10.61
CA GLU A 98 -1.21 2.97 -9.41
C GLU A 98 -2.31 1.92 -9.59
N LEU A 99 -3.33 2.22 -10.40
CA LEU A 99 -4.41 1.28 -10.66
C LEU A 99 -4.06 0.22 -11.69
N ARG A 100 -3.14 0.50 -12.62
CA ARG A 100 -2.84 -0.38 -13.74
C ARG A 100 -2.49 -1.82 -13.32
N PRO A 101 -1.60 -2.05 -12.33
CA PRO A 101 -1.32 -3.43 -11.91
C PRO A 101 -2.57 -4.13 -11.38
N LEU A 102 -3.37 -3.42 -10.61
CA LEU A 102 -4.58 -4.00 -10.01
C LEU A 102 -5.64 -4.33 -11.07
N LYS A 103 -5.78 -3.49 -12.09
CA LYS A 103 -6.71 -3.74 -13.20
C LYS A 103 -6.33 -4.96 -14.03
N LYS A 104 -5.06 -5.33 -14.06
CA LYS A 104 -4.57 -6.51 -14.77
C LYS A 104 -4.82 -7.83 -14.04
N ILE A 105 -5.13 -7.76 -12.75
CA ILE A 105 -5.42 -8.95 -11.96
C ILE A 105 -6.87 -9.33 -12.18
N ASN A 106 -7.08 -10.48 -12.82
CA ASN A 106 -8.41 -10.96 -13.16
C ASN A 106 -8.89 -11.98 -12.14
N ASP A 107 -9.25 -11.52 -10.96
CA ASP A 107 -9.87 -12.34 -9.92
C ASP A 107 -10.87 -11.50 -9.12
N ASN A 108 -11.59 -12.14 -8.19
CA ASN A 108 -12.62 -11.50 -7.38
C ASN A 108 -12.13 -11.07 -5.99
N TYR A 109 -10.84 -11.15 -5.72
CA TYR A 109 -10.32 -10.74 -4.44
C TYR A 109 -10.27 -9.21 -4.32
N GLU A 110 -10.34 -8.73 -3.10
CA GLU A 110 -10.35 -7.30 -2.80
C GLU A 110 -9.06 -6.62 -3.29
N LYS A 111 -9.24 -5.47 -3.92
CA LYS A 111 -8.15 -4.62 -4.38
C LYS A 111 -8.33 -3.23 -3.78
N ILE A 112 -7.29 -2.72 -3.14
CA ILE A 112 -7.36 -1.45 -2.44
C ILE A 112 -6.12 -0.60 -2.73
N VAL A 113 -6.32 0.71 -2.89
CA VAL A 113 -5.25 1.70 -2.92
C VAL A 113 -5.37 2.56 -1.68
N LEU A 114 -4.29 2.64 -0.92
CA LEU A 114 -4.20 3.43 0.30
C LEU A 114 -3.39 4.69 0.05
N THR A 115 -3.94 5.84 0.44
CA THR A 115 -3.29 7.14 0.23
C THR A 115 -3.33 8.02 1.47
N LEU A 116 -2.56 9.10 1.44
CA LEU A 116 -2.66 10.17 2.44
C LEU A 116 -3.74 11.19 2.10
N ASP A 117 -4.36 11.11 0.93
CA ASP A 117 -5.40 12.04 0.54
C ASP A 117 -6.52 12.04 1.60
N LYS A 118 -6.82 13.21 2.14
CA LYS A 118 -7.86 13.36 3.17
C LYS A 118 -9.25 13.06 2.62
N MET A 119 -9.47 13.42 1.36
CA MET A 119 -10.68 13.10 0.62
C MET A 119 -10.26 12.27 -0.58
N PRO A 120 -10.20 10.95 -0.42
CA PRO A 120 -9.74 10.09 -1.51
C PRO A 120 -10.73 10.13 -2.69
N LEU A 121 -10.19 9.80 -3.86
CA LEU A 121 -10.99 9.69 -5.07
C LEU A 121 -12.01 8.55 -4.90
N ALA A 122 -13.09 8.61 -5.69
CA ALA A 122 -14.09 7.55 -5.70
C ALA A 122 -13.48 6.22 -6.16
N ASN A 123 -14.04 5.12 -5.67
CA ASN A 123 -13.66 3.79 -6.11
C ASN A 123 -13.81 3.65 -7.62
N GLU A 124 -12.90 2.94 -8.24
CA GLU A 124 -12.86 2.79 -9.70
C GLU A 124 -12.73 1.33 -10.10
N GLU A 125 -13.64 0.86 -10.94
CA GLU A 125 -13.64 -0.52 -11.48
C GLU A 125 -13.51 -1.60 -10.39
N GLY A 126 -14.19 -1.41 -9.26
CA GLY A 126 -14.14 -2.35 -8.14
C GLY A 126 -12.92 -2.23 -7.26
N ILE A 127 -12.00 -1.33 -7.57
CA ILE A 127 -10.83 -1.04 -6.74
C ILE A 127 -11.22 0.02 -5.72
N LYS A 128 -11.04 -0.29 -4.44
CA LYS A 128 -11.31 0.66 -3.36
C LYS A 128 -10.15 1.66 -3.26
N ILE A 129 -10.50 2.92 -3.04
CA ILE A 129 -9.52 3.98 -2.77
C ILE A 129 -9.84 4.54 -1.39
N GLN A 130 -8.90 4.45 -0.46
CA GLN A 130 -9.14 4.79 0.94
C GLN A 130 -7.96 5.55 1.54
N ASN A 131 -8.28 6.45 2.47
CA ASN A 131 -7.26 7.09 3.28
C ASN A 131 -6.61 6.05 4.21
N VAL A 132 -5.29 6.09 4.31
CA VAL A 132 -4.53 5.09 5.09
C VAL A 132 -4.89 5.13 6.57
N PHE A 133 -5.15 6.31 7.14
CA PHE A 133 -5.51 6.41 8.56
C PHE A 133 -6.89 5.83 8.82
N ASP A 134 -7.84 6.07 7.94
CA ASP A 134 -9.17 5.46 8.05
C ASP A 134 -9.08 3.94 7.95
N TRP A 135 -8.24 3.44 7.07
CA TRP A 135 -7.99 2.01 6.96
C TRP A 135 -7.35 1.43 8.23
N LEU A 136 -6.35 2.11 8.80
CA LEU A 136 -5.71 1.70 10.05
C LEU A 136 -6.70 1.65 11.21
N LEU A 137 -7.65 2.57 11.24
CA LEU A 137 -8.67 2.66 12.29
C LEU A 137 -9.93 1.86 11.99
N ASN A 138 -9.98 1.14 10.88
CA ASN A 138 -11.14 0.36 10.42
C ASN A 138 -12.40 1.21 10.22
N LYS A 139 -12.21 2.39 9.71
CA LYS A 139 -13.34 3.28 9.40
C LYS A 139 -13.89 3.11 8.01
#